data_356342b6e45ce778f45036d6204e0032
#
_entry.id   356342b6e45ce778f45036d6204e0032
#
_cell.length_a   1.000
_cell.length_b   1.000
_cell.length_c   1.000
_cell.angle_alpha   90.00
_cell.angle_beta   90.00
_cell.angle_gamma   90.00
#
_symmetry.space_group_name_H-M   'P 1'
#
loop_
_entity.id
_entity.type
_entity.pdbx_description
1 polymer ?
#
loop_
_entity_poly.entity_id
_entity_poly.type
_entity_poly.pdbx_seq_one_letter_code
_entity_poly.pdbx_strand_id
1 'polypeptide(L)'
;ASLNDLAHTRNLVEGYFTYKKLFNEIHSVNLVAGASYQSDLDETHYSQVQKFSTDVFLYHNLDAGTERLASTSLTIPSKIASFYGRLNYSLKDKYLATFTFRSDGSASFGGNNRFGSFPSGSIAWRAGEEDFIKNLNIFSNLKVRGGYGVTGNDRIGNYIYMSLFGPTNVSLGEGSDS
;
A
#
# COMPACT_ATOMS: atom_id res chain seq x y z
N ALA A 1 0.64 -35.86 2.78
CA ALA A 1 0.93 -34.63 3.55
C ALA A 1 1.27 -33.47 2.62
N SER A 2 1.03 -32.24 3.05
CA SER A 2 1.42 -31.04 2.33
C SER A 2 2.05 -30.02 3.29
N LEU A 3 3.00 -29.27 2.79
CA LEU A 3 3.61 -28.14 3.46
C LEU A 3 3.41 -26.90 2.59
N ASN A 4 2.91 -25.83 3.18
CA ASN A 4 2.83 -24.53 2.57
C ASN A 4 3.56 -23.53 3.48
N ASP A 5 4.63 -22.96 2.98
CA ASP A 5 5.45 -21.98 3.67
C ASP A 5 5.31 -20.62 2.97
N LEU A 6 5.01 -19.60 3.76
CA LEU A 6 4.78 -18.24 3.32
C LEU A 6 5.74 -17.32 4.08
N ALA A 7 6.62 -16.66 3.36
CA ALA A 7 7.51 -15.66 3.93
C ALA A 7 7.23 -14.29 3.30
N HIS A 8 7.09 -13.27 4.13
CA HIS A 8 6.94 -11.88 3.72
C HIS A 8 8.06 -11.04 4.33
N THR A 9 8.89 -10.47 3.48
CA THR A 9 9.98 -9.57 3.91
C THR A 9 9.69 -8.15 3.45
N ARG A 10 9.65 -7.20 4.38
CA ARG A 10 9.46 -5.78 4.10
C ARG A 10 10.63 -4.94 4.59
N ASN A 11 11.19 -4.14 3.70
CA ASN A 11 12.17 -3.11 4.01
C ASN A 11 11.55 -1.74 3.70
N LEU A 12 11.53 -0.84 4.69
CA LEU A 12 11.04 0.52 4.56
C LEU A 12 12.12 1.50 5.01
N VAL A 13 12.39 2.47 4.15
CA VAL A 13 13.23 3.64 4.47
C VAL A 13 12.38 4.88 4.26
N GLU A 14 12.33 5.75 5.25
CA GLU A 14 11.56 6.99 5.22
C GLU A 14 12.39 8.14 5.78
N GLY A 15 12.27 9.31 5.13
CA GLY A 15 12.84 10.55 5.61
C GLY A 15 11.86 11.69 5.40
N TYR A 16 11.74 12.57 6.39
CA TYR A 16 10.88 13.75 6.27
C TYR A 16 11.47 14.97 6.98
N PHE A 17 11.03 16.13 6.51
CA PHE A 17 11.35 17.44 7.08
C PHE A 17 10.05 18.07 7.60
N THR A 18 10.15 18.73 8.75
CA THR A 18 9.03 19.47 9.33
C THR A 18 9.43 20.91 9.60
N TYR A 19 8.63 21.85 9.13
CA TYR A 19 8.76 23.27 9.43
C TYR A 19 7.50 23.78 10.10
N LYS A 20 7.66 24.37 11.29
CA LYS A 20 6.57 24.98 12.06
C LYS A 20 6.92 26.41 12.39
N LYS A 21 6.03 27.35 12.10
CA LYS A 21 6.22 28.75 12.46
C LYS A 21 4.88 29.43 12.73
N LEU A 22 4.90 30.27 13.77
CA LEU A 22 3.84 31.19 14.09
C LEU A 22 4.30 32.60 13.67
N PHE A 23 3.53 33.25 12.79
CA PHE A 23 3.78 34.61 12.33
C PHE A 23 2.76 35.55 12.95
N ASN A 24 3.21 36.68 13.45
CA ASN A 24 2.37 37.71 14.04
C ASN A 24 1.34 37.19 15.08
N GLU A 25 1.67 36.09 15.75
CA GLU A 25 0.82 35.43 16.75
C GLU A 25 -0.55 34.93 16.25
N ILE A 26 -0.86 35.15 14.95
CA ILE A 26 -2.18 34.82 14.37
C ILE A 26 -2.12 33.85 13.22
N HIS A 27 -0.97 33.70 12.55
CA HIS A 27 -0.79 32.80 11.41
C HIS A 27 0.10 31.61 11.82
N SER A 28 -0.49 30.47 11.99
CA SER A 28 0.26 29.23 12.25
C SER A 28 0.43 28.44 10.96
N VAL A 29 1.68 28.14 10.62
CA VAL A 29 2.05 27.32 9.45
C VAL A 29 2.77 26.08 9.93
N ASN A 30 2.34 24.92 9.47
CA ASN A 30 3.03 23.66 9.68
C ASN A 30 3.15 22.94 8.33
N LEU A 31 4.38 22.83 7.83
CA LEU A 31 4.73 22.15 6.59
C LEU A 31 5.48 20.86 6.93
N VAL A 32 5.07 19.76 6.32
CA VAL A 32 5.78 18.50 6.32
C VAL A 32 6.04 18.10 4.87
N ALA A 33 7.24 17.70 4.56
CA ALA A 33 7.61 17.15 3.26
C ALA A 33 8.53 15.95 3.45
N GLY A 34 8.31 14.88 2.71
CA GLY A 34 9.10 13.67 2.88
C GLY A 34 9.05 12.74 1.68
N ALA A 35 9.87 11.72 1.77
CA ALA A 35 9.94 10.63 0.81
C ALA A 35 10.09 9.30 1.54
N SER A 36 9.54 8.25 0.96
CA SER A 36 9.72 6.88 1.44
C SER A 36 9.99 5.92 0.29
N TYR A 37 10.74 4.87 0.59
CA TYR A 37 10.97 3.76 -0.31
C TYR A 37 10.68 2.45 0.43
N GLN A 38 9.80 1.65 -0.14
CA GLN A 38 9.40 0.35 0.38
C GLN A 38 9.73 -0.73 -0.64
N SER A 39 10.29 -1.83 -0.15
CA SER A 39 10.54 -3.04 -0.94
C SER A 39 9.97 -4.23 -0.19
N ASP A 40 9.02 -4.89 -0.80
CA ASP A 40 8.39 -6.11 -0.30
C ASP A 40 8.82 -7.30 -1.14
N LEU A 41 8.99 -8.44 -0.49
CA LEU A 41 9.26 -9.73 -1.11
C LEU A 41 8.31 -10.75 -0.50
N ASP A 42 7.42 -11.29 -1.31
CA ASP A 42 6.51 -12.38 -0.96
C ASP A 42 7.05 -13.68 -1.55
N GLU A 43 7.32 -14.64 -0.71
CA GLU A 43 7.81 -15.97 -1.10
C GLU A 43 6.81 -17.02 -0.64
N THR A 44 6.43 -17.89 -1.56
CA THR A 44 5.52 -19.00 -1.31
C THR A 44 6.19 -20.30 -1.77
N HIS A 45 6.28 -21.26 -0.88
CA HIS A 45 6.75 -22.61 -1.18
C HIS A 45 5.64 -23.60 -0.83
N TYR A 46 5.25 -24.39 -1.80
CA TYR A 46 4.28 -25.47 -1.61
C TYR A 46 4.89 -26.79 -2.02
N SER A 47 4.74 -27.80 -1.16
CA SER A 47 5.16 -29.17 -1.43
C SER A 47 4.09 -30.15 -0.98
N GLN A 48 3.80 -31.16 -1.81
CA GLN A 48 2.85 -32.22 -1.51
C GLN A 48 3.43 -33.58 -1.81
N VAL A 49 3.35 -34.47 -0.81
CA VAL A 49 3.85 -35.83 -0.90
C VAL A 49 2.81 -36.80 -0.32
N GLN A 50 2.70 -38.00 -0.91
CA GLN A 50 1.81 -39.06 -0.44
C GLN A 50 2.52 -40.42 -0.39
N LYS A 51 1.77 -41.46 0.00
CA LYS A 51 2.24 -42.83 0.19
C LYS A 51 3.36 -42.92 1.24
N PHE A 52 3.01 -42.47 2.45
CA PHE A 52 3.84 -42.67 3.64
C PHE A 52 3.69 -44.10 4.15
N SER A 53 4.75 -44.74 4.55
CA SER A 53 4.74 -46.04 5.18
C SER A 53 4.17 -46.01 6.60
N THR A 54 4.15 -44.82 7.23
CA THR A 54 3.61 -44.55 8.57
C THR A 54 3.17 -43.09 8.67
N ASP A 55 2.13 -42.82 9.47
CA ASP A 55 1.59 -41.48 9.70
C ASP A 55 2.34 -40.72 10.81
N VAL A 56 3.39 -41.31 11.39
CA VAL A 56 4.12 -40.70 12.50
C VAL A 56 4.81 -39.39 12.11
N PHE A 57 5.31 -39.29 10.89
CA PHE A 57 6.10 -38.14 10.45
C PHE A 57 5.28 -37.03 9.79
N LEU A 58 4.19 -37.38 9.10
CA LEU A 58 3.30 -36.42 8.37
C LEU A 58 4.11 -35.33 7.62
N TYR A 59 3.79 -34.05 7.90
CA TYR A 59 4.44 -32.90 7.28
C TYR A 59 5.85 -32.58 7.86
N HIS A 60 6.23 -33.19 8.98
CA HIS A 60 7.54 -32.95 9.59
C HIS A 60 8.69 -33.65 8.83
N ASN A 61 8.37 -34.66 8.03
CA ASN A 61 9.34 -35.31 7.16
C ASN A 61 8.68 -35.73 5.84
N LEU A 62 8.66 -34.84 4.88
CA LEU A 62 8.08 -35.12 3.56
C LEU A 62 8.87 -36.12 2.76
N ASP A 63 10.16 -36.32 3.10
CA ASP A 63 11.05 -37.30 2.41
C ASP A 63 10.69 -38.75 2.72
N ALA A 64 9.91 -38.98 3.80
CA ALA A 64 9.43 -40.34 4.16
C ALA A 64 8.29 -40.80 3.23
N GLY A 65 7.70 -39.94 2.42
CA GLY A 65 6.71 -40.31 1.41
C GLY A 65 7.35 -40.71 0.08
N THR A 66 6.78 -41.70 -0.59
CA THR A 66 7.37 -42.28 -1.81
C THR A 66 6.86 -41.62 -3.09
N GLU A 67 5.75 -40.88 -3.04
CA GLU A 67 5.20 -40.23 -4.21
C GLU A 67 5.09 -38.72 -4.03
N ARG A 68 5.86 -37.97 -4.81
CA ARG A 68 5.85 -36.49 -4.85
C ARG A 68 4.83 -36.04 -5.87
N LEU A 69 3.79 -35.32 -5.42
CA LEU A 69 2.67 -34.88 -6.29
C LEU A 69 2.93 -33.50 -6.88
N ALA A 70 3.31 -32.53 -6.06
CA ALA A 70 3.50 -31.15 -6.49
C ALA A 70 4.60 -30.49 -5.65
N SER A 71 5.37 -29.64 -6.31
CA SER A 71 6.26 -28.69 -5.67
C SER A 71 6.24 -27.42 -6.49
N THR A 72 5.84 -26.31 -5.87
CA THR A 72 5.80 -25.00 -6.51
C THR A 72 6.51 -23.97 -5.63
N SER A 73 7.17 -23.05 -6.28
CA SER A 73 7.82 -21.91 -5.63
C SER A 73 7.47 -20.65 -6.41
N LEU A 74 7.04 -19.61 -5.70
CA LEU A 74 6.70 -18.34 -6.30
C LEU A 74 7.32 -17.22 -5.46
N THR A 75 8.00 -16.30 -6.12
CA THR A 75 8.59 -15.12 -5.48
C THR A 75 8.06 -13.87 -6.19
N ILE A 76 7.41 -12.98 -5.45
CA ILE A 76 6.80 -11.76 -5.98
C ILE A 76 7.46 -10.55 -5.31
N PRO A 77 8.37 -9.86 -6.01
CA PRO A 77 8.91 -8.59 -5.52
C PRO A 77 7.93 -7.44 -5.80
N SER A 78 7.78 -6.53 -4.85
CA SER A 78 7.06 -5.27 -5.01
C SER A 78 7.90 -4.11 -4.49
N LYS A 79 7.90 -2.98 -5.21
CA LYS A 79 8.67 -1.80 -4.85
C LYS A 79 7.81 -0.57 -5.04
N ILE A 80 7.79 0.29 -4.01
CA ILE A 80 7.03 1.54 -4.01
C ILE A 80 7.96 2.67 -3.58
N ALA A 81 7.98 3.74 -4.36
CA ALA A 81 8.63 5.00 -4.00
C ALA A 81 7.56 6.07 -3.87
N SER A 82 7.56 6.80 -2.76
CA SER A 82 6.54 7.79 -2.45
C SER A 82 7.17 9.13 -2.11
N PHE A 83 6.55 10.21 -2.61
CA PHE A 83 6.84 11.57 -2.21
C PHE A 83 5.56 12.19 -1.65
N TYR A 84 5.68 12.89 -0.53
CA TYR A 84 4.51 13.50 0.08
C TYR A 84 4.81 14.86 0.69
N GLY A 85 3.78 15.70 0.70
CA GLY A 85 3.82 16.99 1.36
C GLY A 85 2.47 17.31 2.00
N ARG A 86 2.50 17.96 3.16
CA ARG A 86 1.32 18.45 3.86
C ARG A 86 1.57 19.84 4.39
N LEU A 87 0.67 20.75 4.04
CA LEU A 87 0.62 22.09 4.57
C LEU A 87 -0.64 22.22 5.45
N ASN A 88 -0.44 22.54 6.71
CA ASN A 88 -1.51 22.95 7.60
C ASN A 88 -1.34 24.45 7.89
N TYR A 89 -2.40 25.18 7.67
CA TYR A 89 -2.46 26.61 7.94
C TYR A 89 -3.60 26.89 8.92
N SER A 90 -3.35 27.73 9.90
CA SER A 90 -4.36 28.20 10.84
C SER A 90 -4.26 29.72 10.98
N LEU A 91 -5.40 30.39 10.85
CA LEU A 91 -5.56 31.80 11.06
C LEU A 91 -6.37 32.04 12.34
N LYS A 92 -5.77 32.73 13.32
CA LYS A 92 -6.36 33.05 14.64
C LYS A 92 -6.97 31.82 15.34
N ASP A 93 -6.47 30.62 15.05
CA ASP A 93 -7.04 29.35 15.50
C ASP A 93 -8.53 29.14 15.18
N LYS A 94 -9.13 30.03 14.39
CA LYS A 94 -10.54 29.97 13.97
C LYS A 94 -10.71 29.33 12.59
N TYR A 95 -9.87 29.71 11.63
CA TYR A 95 -9.93 29.25 10.23
C TYR A 95 -8.75 28.33 9.96
N LEU A 96 -9.02 27.09 9.60
CA LEU A 96 -8.01 26.08 9.37
C LEU A 96 -8.10 25.60 7.91
N ALA A 97 -6.95 25.44 7.28
CA ALA A 97 -6.83 24.84 5.95
C ALA A 97 -5.73 23.79 5.98
N THR A 98 -5.98 22.66 5.34
CA THR A 98 -4.99 21.61 5.14
C THR A 98 -4.93 21.27 3.65
N PHE A 99 -3.73 21.22 3.12
CA PHE A 99 -3.47 20.69 1.79
C PHE A 99 -2.49 19.55 1.90
N THR A 100 -2.77 18.43 1.25
CA THR A 100 -1.88 17.28 1.19
C THR A 100 -1.71 16.87 -0.27
N PHE A 101 -0.48 16.60 -0.63
CA PHE A 101 -0.11 16.03 -1.92
C PHE A 101 0.72 14.77 -1.68
N ARG A 102 0.36 13.69 -2.36
CA ARG A 102 1.13 12.46 -2.37
C ARG A 102 1.29 11.96 -3.80
N SER A 103 2.48 11.52 -4.12
CA SER A 103 2.80 10.87 -5.40
C SER A 103 3.48 9.55 -5.11
N ASP A 104 2.87 8.47 -5.55
CA ASP A 104 3.33 7.11 -5.33
C ASP A 104 3.68 6.46 -6.66
N GLY A 105 4.93 5.99 -6.77
CA GLY A 105 5.42 5.21 -7.90
C GLY A 105 5.53 3.74 -7.51
N SER A 106 4.89 2.85 -8.28
CA SER A 106 4.91 1.42 -8.04
C SER A 106 5.49 0.66 -9.24
N ALA A 107 6.27 -0.38 -8.96
CA ALA A 107 6.73 -1.32 -9.98
C ALA A 107 5.57 -2.12 -10.62
N SER A 108 4.42 -2.17 -9.95
CA SER A 108 3.19 -2.82 -10.46
C SER A 108 2.48 -2.00 -11.53
N PHE A 109 2.82 -0.71 -11.69
CA PHE A 109 2.25 0.14 -12.74
C PHE A 109 3.04 0.00 -14.04
N GLY A 110 2.33 0.01 -15.17
CA GLY A 110 2.93 -0.07 -16.50
C GLY A 110 3.87 1.09 -16.81
N GLY A 111 4.79 0.86 -17.75
CA GLY A 111 5.95 1.73 -18.03
C GLY A 111 5.69 3.22 -18.29
N ASN A 112 4.48 3.59 -18.75
CA ASN A 112 4.13 4.98 -19.08
C ASN A 112 3.45 5.75 -17.95
N ASN A 113 2.95 5.08 -16.89
CA ASN A 113 2.21 5.70 -15.78
C ASN A 113 2.67 5.13 -14.43
N ARG A 114 3.97 5.20 -14.15
CA ARG A 114 4.54 4.63 -12.92
C ARG A 114 4.17 5.39 -11.66
N PHE A 115 3.79 6.67 -11.78
CA PHE A 115 3.46 7.53 -10.65
C PHE A 115 1.99 7.94 -10.68
N GLY A 116 1.29 7.65 -9.57
CA GLY A 116 -0.02 8.20 -9.27
C GLY A 116 0.10 9.45 -8.39
N SER A 117 -0.73 10.45 -8.63
CA SER A 117 -0.76 11.69 -7.85
C SER A 117 -2.08 11.82 -7.13
N PHE A 118 -2.05 12.09 -5.83
CA PHE A 118 -3.20 12.08 -4.92
C PHE A 118 -3.27 13.39 -4.14
N PRO A 119 -3.78 14.48 -4.75
CA PRO A 119 -4.02 15.72 -4.05
C PRO A 119 -5.26 15.63 -3.15
N SER A 120 -5.21 16.27 -1.98
CA SER A 120 -6.36 16.47 -1.13
C SER A 120 -6.30 17.81 -0.40
N GLY A 121 -7.47 18.36 -0.09
CA GLY A 121 -7.58 19.61 0.64
C GLY A 121 -8.77 19.59 1.57
N SER A 122 -8.67 20.30 2.68
CA SER A 122 -9.77 20.51 3.61
C SER A 122 -9.70 21.90 4.22
N ILE A 123 -10.87 22.44 4.51
CA ILE A 123 -11.04 23.67 5.27
C ILE A 123 -11.91 23.40 6.50
N ALA A 124 -11.65 24.10 7.57
CA ALA A 124 -12.46 24.02 8.76
C ALA A 124 -12.57 25.40 9.41
N TRP A 125 -13.77 25.69 9.91
CA TRP A 125 -14.09 26.89 10.64
C TRP A 125 -14.55 26.51 12.06
N ARG A 126 -13.86 27.05 13.06
CA ARG A 126 -14.26 26.96 14.46
C ARG A 126 -15.26 28.06 14.75
N ALA A 127 -16.49 27.88 14.30
CA ALA A 127 -17.56 28.87 14.46
C ALA A 127 -17.85 29.19 15.93
N GLY A 128 -17.67 28.21 16.83
CA GLY A 128 -17.80 28.41 18.27
C GLY A 128 -16.81 29.42 18.87
N GLU A 129 -15.71 29.74 18.16
CA GLU A 129 -14.75 30.77 18.59
C GLU A 129 -15.10 32.18 18.14
N GLU A 130 -16.20 32.37 17.39
CA GLU A 130 -16.68 33.68 17.00
C GLU A 130 -17.51 34.31 18.12
N ASP A 131 -17.31 35.61 18.34
CA ASP A 131 -17.91 36.33 19.45
C ASP A 131 -19.45 36.29 19.43
N PHE A 132 -20.01 36.33 18.21
CA PHE A 132 -21.48 36.28 18.03
C PHE A 132 -22.08 34.91 18.37
N ILE A 133 -21.29 33.81 18.28
CA ILE A 133 -21.72 32.46 18.68
C ILE A 133 -21.45 32.23 20.16
N LYS A 134 -20.30 32.68 20.67
CA LYS A 134 -19.98 32.61 22.10
C LYS A 134 -21.04 33.30 22.97
N ASN A 135 -21.54 34.45 22.54
CA ASN A 135 -22.53 35.20 23.28
C ASN A 135 -23.90 34.49 23.36
N LEU A 136 -24.17 33.52 22.49
CA LEU A 136 -25.42 32.74 22.54
C LEU A 136 -25.42 31.73 23.68
N ASN A 137 -24.26 31.35 24.23
CA ASN A 137 -24.06 30.33 25.27
C ASN A 137 -24.79 28.99 25.06
N ILE A 138 -25.08 28.67 23.76
CA ILE A 138 -25.80 27.43 23.38
C ILE A 138 -24.81 26.32 23.03
N PHE A 139 -23.66 26.68 22.42
CA PHE A 139 -22.68 25.71 21.92
C PHE A 139 -21.37 25.80 22.71
N SER A 140 -20.95 24.69 23.29
CA SER A 140 -19.62 24.58 23.92
C SER A 140 -18.49 24.49 22.87
N ASN A 141 -18.76 23.89 21.72
CA ASN A 141 -17.82 23.79 20.59
C ASN A 141 -18.63 23.61 19.30
N LEU A 142 -18.47 24.52 18.36
CA LEU A 142 -19.07 24.42 17.02
C LEU A 142 -17.98 24.53 15.98
N LYS A 143 -17.77 23.45 15.22
CA LYS A 143 -16.80 23.39 14.13
C LYS A 143 -17.44 22.85 12.85
N VAL A 144 -17.36 23.61 11.78
CA VAL A 144 -17.77 23.21 10.44
C VAL A 144 -16.51 22.83 9.65
N ARG A 145 -16.56 21.74 8.92
CA ARG A 145 -15.44 21.31 8.07
C ARG A 145 -15.94 20.72 6.75
N GLY A 146 -15.19 20.95 5.69
CA GLY A 146 -15.37 20.33 4.39
C GLY A 146 -14.02 19.97 3.78
N GLY A 147 -13.99 18.95 2.95
CA GLY A 147 -12.76 18.52 2.30
C GLY A 147 -13.05 17.69 1.07
N TYR A 148 -12.07 17.65 0.18
CA TYR A 148 -12.07 16.85 -1.03
C TYR A 148 -10.70 16.26 -1.24
N GLY A 149 -10.64 15.04 -1.79
CA GLY A 149 -9.38 14.39 -2.09
C GLY A 149 -9.53 13.33 -3.17
N VAL A 150 -8.44 13.10 -3.87
CA VAL A 150 -8.29 12.01 -4.82
C VAL A 150 -7.52 10.90 -4.13
N THR A 151 -8.04 9.68 -4.20
CA THR A 151 -7.39 8.48 -3.66
C THR A 151 -7.11 7.50 -4.78
N GLY A 152 -5.99 6.81 -4.70
CA GLY A 152 -5.64 5.70 -5.59
C GLY A 152 -5.77 4.36 -4.89
N ASN A 153 -5.85 3.31 -5.69
CA ASN A 153 -5.75 1.93 -5.23
C ASN A 153 -4.62 1.25 -6.02
N ASP A 154 -3.60 0.78 -5.32
CA ASP A 154 -2.47 0.03 -5.87
C ASP A 154 -2.60 -1.50 -5.71
N ARG A 155 -3.72 -1.98 -5.13
CA ARG A 155 -4.01 -3.40 -4.93
C ARG A 155 -4.42 -4.11 -6.22
N ILE A 156 -3.79 -3.76 -7.33
CA ILE A 156 -3.84 -4.52 -8.57
C ILE A 156 -2.70 -5.54 -8.54
N GLY A 157 -2.96 -6.76 -9.02
CA GLY A 157 -1.91 -7.79 -9.06
C GLY A 157 -0.64 -7.28 -9.73
N ASN A 158 0.52 -7.69 -9.20
CA ASN A 158 1.81 -7.29 -9.74
C ASN A 158 1.95 -7.74 -11.20
N TYR A 159 2.47 -6.85 -12.06
CA TYR A 159 2.77 -7.12 -13.47
C TYR A 159 1.57 -7.54 -14.35
N ILE A 160 0.33 -7.22 -13.98
CA ILE A 160 -0.88 -7.49 -14.80
C ILE A 160 -0.80 -6.80 -16.19
N TYR A 161 -0.02 -5.75 -16.32
CA TYR A 161 0.20 -5.06 -17.61
C TYR A 161 1.10 -5.84 -18.59
N MET A 162 1.74 -6.92 -18.13
CA MET A 162 2.59 -7.76 -18.98
C MET A 162 1.76 -8.91 -19.55
N SER A 163 1.98 -9.21 -20.84
CA SER A 163 1.43 -10.42 -21.44
C SER A 163 2.10 -11.65 -20.83
N LEU A 164 1.32 -12.46 -20.13
CA LEU A 164 1.80 -13.70 -19.55
C LEU A 164 1.64 -14.84 -20.57
N PHE A 165 2.76 -15.43 -20.98
CA PHE A 165 2.76 -16.64 -21.79
C PHE A 165 2.93 -17.84 -20.84
N GLY A 166 1.98 -18.75 -20.85
CA GLY A 166 2.10 -20.04 -20.16
C GLY A 166 2.58 -21.14 -21.13
N PRO A 167 3.32 -22.14 -20.63
CA PRO A 167 3.64 -23.30 -21.44
C PRO A 167 2.35 -24.05 -21.79
N THR A 168 2.11 -24.27 -23.08
CA THR A 168 1.02 -25.10 -23.57
C THR A 168 1.64 -26.41 -24.05
N ASN A 169 1.24 -27.53 -23.45
CA ASN A 169 1.61 -28.84 -23.99
C ASN A 169 0.81 -29.09 -25.25
N VAL A 170 1.46 -28.95 -26.40
CA VAL A 170 0.89 -29.36 -27.67
C VAL A 170 1.31 -30.82 -27.87
N SER A 171 0.34 -31.72 -27.86
CA SER A 171 0.56 -33.08 -28.29
C SER A 171 0.75 -33.07 -29.81
N LEU A 172 2.01 -33.18 -30.24
CA LEU A 172 2.31 -33.47 -31.66
C LEU A 172 1.87 -34.91 -31.87
N GLY A 173 0.71 -35.10 -32.51
CA GLY A 173 0.26 -36.42 -32.91
C GLY A 173 1.33 -37.04 -33.82
N GLU A 174 1.84 -38.22 -33.44
CA GLU A 174 2.55 -39.08 -34.37
C GLU A 174 1.59 -39.41 -35.52
N GLY A 175 1.95 -38.97 -36.73
CA GLY A 175 1.27 -39.41 -37.92
C GLY A 175 1.41 -40.92 -38.04
N SER A 176 0.27 -41.64 -38.02
CA SER A 176 0.25 -43.05 -38.36
C SER A 176 0.50 -43.17 -39.88
N ASP A 177 1.76 -43.44 -40.22
CA ASP A 177 2.05 -43.98 -41.55
C ASP A 177 1.54 -45.44 -41.62
N SER A 178 0.51 -45.68 -42.42
CA SER A 178 0.06 -46.98 -42.81
C SER A 178 0.54 -47.30 -44.21
#